data_eae53f9c8f2305473855d4f4191c4a3b
#
_entry.id   eae53f9c8f2305473855d4f4191c4a3b
#
_cell.length_a   1.000
_cell.length_b   1.000
_cell.length_c   1.000
_cell.angle_alpha   90.00
_cell.angle_beta   90.00
_cell.angle_gamma   90.00
#
_symmetry.space_group_name_H-M   'P 1'
#
loop_
_entity.id
_entity.type
_entity.pdbx_description
1 polymer ?
#
loop_
_entity_poly.entity_id
_entity_poly.type
_entity_poly.pdbx_seq_one_letter_code
_entity_poly.pdbx_strand_id
1 'polypeptide(L)'
;PIKSSAASDVYKRQRLLNPVYDNSKWAKAAAACKDVMGLGVYHIYTADFRSTHSIAFPATIAPPIHPEYSYKHFPEGWQNIDPFESYRSLFNGQVTAMDNPELIFTRGKNISGERIKDMVIHQLPTVAKGWNTHGATMKQVDAYYMSDGTDCPGMNSEYAGTPAYQGRIDTRPRTTGYTTNNTDHKPLPNGVSLQYAEREPRFYASIAYNGMYWHLGNEPEVQNQDQQVFYYRGDGNGYANSMFWLRTGIGVAKYVHPDDTYYNSDAAKVKDKDEPAIRYADILLMYAEALNELTTSYEVPSWDGSITYTISRNVEDMRTGIKPIRMRAGVPDYDADTYSNPIKFRIKLKRERQIELFAEGKRYYDLRRWKDAEVEEAMPVYGCYTFMSNANKDLFHTPVPISNLSATFSPKMYFWPIKHSELKRNKLLTQNPGWTYND
;
A
#
# COMPACT_ATOMS: atom_id res chain seq x y z
N PRO A 1 -11.79 -4.47 -18.87
CA PRO A 1 -12.24 -5.06 -17.63
C PRO A 1 -11.67 -6.45 -17.55
N ILE A 2 -10.53 -6.46 -16.99
CA ILE A 2 -9.54 -7.48 -17.21
C ILE A 2 -9.56 -8.41 -16.02
N LYS A 3 -9.20 -9.60 -16.25
CA LYS A 3 -9.17 -10.80 -15.44
C LYS A 3 -8.52 -10.71 -14.04
N SER A 4 -7.95 -9.58 -13.61
CA SER A 4 -7.65 -9.33 -12.19
C SER A 4 -8.93 -9.25 -11.35
N SER A 5 -10.06 -8.96 -12.02
CA SER A 5 -11.38 -9.15 -11.47
C SER A 5 -11.77 -10.63 -11.38
N ALA A 6 -11.03 -11.57 -12.02
CA ALA A 6 -11.46 -12.95 -12.05
C ALA A 6 -11.44 -13.58 -10.64
N ALA A 7 -10.38 -13.36 -9.85
CA ALA A 7 -10.39 -13.82 -8.46
C ALA A 7 -11.43 -13.07 -7.61
N SER A 8 -11.62 -11.77 -7.85
CA SER A 8 -12.67 -10.96 -7.21
C SER A 8 -14.07 -11.37 -7.67
N ASP A 9 -14.24 -11.67 -8.96
CA ASP A 9 -15.50 -12.11 -9.56
C ASP A 9 -15.86 -13.53 -9.11
N VAL A 10 -14.85 -14.39 -9.00
CA VAL A 10 -14.98 -15.76 -8.49
C VAL A 10 -15.56 -15.77 -7.08
N TYR A 11 -15.05 -14.96 -6.16
CA TYR A 11 -15.52 -14.99 -4.77
C TYR A 11 -16.85 -14.27 -4.57
N LYS A 12 -17.09 -13.15 -5.24
CA LYS A 12 -18.34 -12.39 -5.13
C LYS A 12 -19.50 -13.06 -5.85
N ARG A 13 -19.30 -13.52 -7.08
CA ARG A 13 -20.34 -14.23 -7.83
C ARG A 13 -20.63 -15.59 -7.25
N GLN A 14 -19.62 -16.31 -6.72
CA GLN A 14 -19.86 -17.62 -6.11
C GLN A 14 -20.79 -17.56 -4.91
N ARG A 15 -20.63 -16.62 -3.98
CA ARG A 15 -21.50 -16.52 -2.80
C ARG A 15 -22.86 -15.91 -3.08
N LEU A 16 -22.99 -15.07 -4.10
CA LEU A 16 -24.24 -14.37 -4.42
C LEU A 16 -25.05 -15.04 -5.52
N LEU A 17 -24.37 -15.66 -6.48
CA LEU A 17 -25.00 -16.32 -7.63
C LEU A 17 -24.80 -17.84 -7.63
N ASN A 18 -23.88 -18.34 -6.84
CA ASN A 18 -23.55 -19.75 -6.73
C ASN A 18 -23.32 -20.09 -5.25
N PRO A 19 -24.33 -20.66 -4.56
CA PRO A 19 -24.23 -20.94 -3.14
C PRO A 19 -23.21 -22.03 -2.80
N VAL A 20 -22.77 -22.79 -3.78
CA VAL A 20 -21.74 -23.82 -3.61
C VAL A 20 -20.36 -23.24 -3.89
N TYR A 21 -19.47 -23.30 -2.88
CA TYR A 21 -18.08 -22.92 -3.04
C TYR A 21 -17.37 -23.88 -4.00
N ASP A 22 -16.75 -23.31 -5.04
CA ASP A 22 -16.03 -24.07 -6.07
C ASP A 22 -14.53 -23.77 -6.00
N ASN A 23 -13.78 -24.67 -5.38
CA ASN A 23 -12.34 -24.55 -5.16
C ASN A 23 -11.54 -24.56 -6.49
N SER A 24 -12.09 -25.18 -7.57
CA SER A 24 -11.42 -25.23 -8.88
C SER A 24 -11.19 -23.85 -9.50
N LYS A 25 -11.94 -22.83 -9.10
CA LYS A 25 -11.76 -21.46 -9.59
C LYS A 25 -10.47 -20.81 -9.08
N TRP A 26 -10.03 -21.19 -7.89
CA TRP A 26 -8.72 -20.78 -7.39
C TRP A 26 -7.58 -21.40 -8.22
N ALA A 27 -7.74 -22.67 -8.60
CA ALA A 27 -6.77 -23.31 -9.49
C ALA A 27 -6.68 -22.61 -10.85
N LYS A 28 -7.83 -22.22 -11.43
CA LYS A 28 -7.86 -21.42 -12.67
C LYS A 28 -7.20 -20.05 -12.50
N ALA A 29 -7.40 -19.40 -11.36
CA ALA A 29 -6.75 -18.13 -11.07
C ALA A 29 -5.23 -18.29 -10.95
N ALA A 30 -4.76 -19.35 -10.26
CA ALA A 30 -3.34 -19.66 -10.16
C ALA A 30 -2.72 -19.99 -11.53
N ALA A 31 -3.40 -20.79 -12.36
CA ALA A 31 -2.95 -21.10 -13.72
C ALA A 31 -2.83 -19.83 -14.59
N ALA A 32 -3.81 -18.92 -14.53
CA ALA A 32 -3.74 -17.66 -15.25
C ALA A 32 -2.60 -16.74 -14.78
N CYS A 33 -2.27 -16.76 -13.48
CA CYS A 33 -1.08 -16.07 -12.97
C CYS A 33 0.20 -16.75 -13.51
N LYS A 34 0.23 -18.08 -13.51
CA LYS A 34 1.36 -18.86 -14.02
C LYS A 34 1.60 -18.61 -15.51
N ASP A 35 0.53 -18.44 -16.31
CA ASP A 35 0.64 -18.04 -17.72
C ASP A 35 1.39 -16.69 -17.86
N VAL A 36 1.05 -15.69 -17.06
CA VAL A 36 1.72 -14.39 -17.08
C VAL A 36 3.17 -14.51 -16.61
N MET A 37 3.42 -15.26 -15.54
CA MET A 37 4.79 -15.52 -15.04
C MET A 37 5.63 -16.24 -16.08
N GLY A 38 5.04 -17.19 -16.81
CA GLY A 38 5.69 -17.99 -17.86
C GLY A 38 6.07 -17.19 -19.11
N LEU A 39 5.51 -16.00 -19.33
CA LEU A 39 5.92 -15.13 -20.45
C LEU A 39 7.39 -14.69 -20.35
N GLY A 40 7.97 -14.62 -19.14
CA GLY A 40 9.36 -14.24 -18.92
C GLY A 40 9.71 -12.77 -19.25
N VAL A 41 8.70 -11.94 -19.57
CA VAL A 41 8.90 -10.52 -19.94
C VAL A 41 8.74 -9.58 -18.76
N TYR A 42 8.08 -10.02 -17.69
CA TYR A 42 7.87 -9.23 -16.49
C TYR A 42 8.70 -9.78 -15.34
N HIS A 43 9.23 -8.89 -14.52
CA HIS A 43 9.97 -9.26 -13.30
C HIS A 43 9.88 -8.16 -12.26
N ILE A 44 10.20 -8.47 -11.00
CA ILE A 44 10.26 -7.47 -9.92
C ILE A 44 11.40 -6.50 -10.22
N TYR A 45 11.10 -5.22 -10.22
CA TYR A 45 12.07 -4.16 -10.39
C TYR A 45 12.98 -4.06 -9.15
N THR A 46 14.25 -3.87 -9.39
CA THR A 46 15.26 -3.59 -8.36
C THR A 46 16.19 -2.48 -8.83
N ALA A 47 16.50 -1.56 -7.93
CA ALA A 47 17.57 -0.58 -8.09
C ALA A 47 18.86 -1.13 -7.47
N ASP A 48 19.98 -0.82 -8.08
CA ASP A 48 21.30 -1.23 -7.56
C ASP A 48 21.58 -0.61 -6.20
N PHE A 49 22.29 -1.34 -5.37
CA PHE A 49 22.71 -0.87 -4.05
C PHE A 49 23.54 0.42 -4.17
N ARG A 50 23.22 1.39 -3.31
CA ARG A 50 23.95 2.65 -3.18
C ARG A 50 24.57 2.75 -1.80
N SER A 51 25.86 3.11 -1.75
CA SER A 51 26.55 3.37 -0.47
C SER A 51 26.21 4.75 0.10
N THR A 52 25.66 5.65 -0.70
CA THR A 52 25.25 7.02 -0.30
C THR A 52 23.73 7.10 -0.13
N HIS A 53 23.29 7.99 0.75
CA HIS A 53 21.86 8.24 0.95
C HIS A 53 21.18 8.80 -0.32
N SER A 54 19.89 8.57 -0.42
CA SER A 54 19.06 9.17 -1.46
C SER A 54 19.02 10.70 -1.31
N ILE A 55 18.92 11.40 -2.45
CA ILE A 55 18.79 12.85 -2.48
C ILE A 55 17.60 13.36 -1.63
N ALA A 56 16.55 12.55 -1.46
CA ALA A 56 15.38 12.93 -0.69
C ALA A 56 15.49 12.66 0.81
N PHE A 57 16.61 12.13 1.31
CA PHE A 57 16.75 11.75 2.71
C PHE A 57 18.16 12.06 3.24
N PRO A 58 18.26 12.50 4.51
CA PRO A 58 19.54 12.86 5.10
C PRO A 58 20.41 11.65 5.45
N ALA A 59 19.90 10.42 5.30
CA ALA A 59 20.65 9.19 5.56
C ALA A 59 20.17 8.05 4.64
N THR A 60 21.05 7.09 4.39
CA THR A 60 20.73 5.85 3.67
C THR A 60 19.67 5.05 4.42
N ILE A 61 18.66 4.60 3.70
CA ILE A 61 17.64 3.70 4.21
C ILE A 61 18.03 2.28 3.79
N ALA A 62 18.57 1.51 4.71
CA ALA A 62 18.98 0.14 4.47
C ALA A 62 18.37 -0.79 5.53
N PRO A 63 18.02 -2.04 5.15
CA PRO A 63 17.61 -3.03 6.13
C PRO A 63 18.78 -3.37 7.08
N PRO A 64 18.49 -3.83 8.30
CA PRO A 64 19.52 -4.32 9.20
C PRO A 64 20.18 -5.57 8.63
N ILE A 65 21.40 -5.88 9.12
CA ILE A 65 22.09 -7.09 8.71
C ILE A 65 21.30 -8.31 9.16
N HIS A 66 20.92 -9.15 8.21
CA HIS A 66 20.25 -10.42 8.44
C HIS A 66 21.18 -11.58 8.02
N PRO A 67 21.37 -12.60 8.87
CA PRO A 67 22.36 -13.66 8.61
C PRO A 67 22.09 -14.47 7.35
N GLU A 68 20.84 -14.57 6.94
CA GLU A 68 20.46 -15.36 5.77
C GLU A 68 20.40 -14.54 4.46
N TYR A 69 19.92 -13.28 4.50
CA TYR A 69 19.55 -12.54 3.30
C TYR A 69 20.48 -11.40 2.92
N SER A 70 21.22 -10.85 3.87
CA SER A 70 22.08 -9.69 3.57
C SER A 70 23.32 -10.03 2.73
N TYR A 71 23.66 -11.32 2.59
CA TYR A 71 24.83 -11.80 1.87
C TYR A 71 24.50 -12.56 0.59
N LYS A 72 23.23 -12.57 0.19
CA LYS A 72 22.75 -13.19 -1.04
C LYS A 72 22.24 -12.13 -2.00
N HIS A 73 22.48 -12.33 -3.28
CA HIS A 73 21.93 -11.47 -4.32
C HIS A 73 20.42 -11.70 -4.48
N PHE A 74 19.74 -10.70 -4.99
CA PHE A 74 18.34 -10.83 -5.39
C PHE A 74 18.18 -11.91 -6.48
N PRO A 75 17.16 -12.77 -6.42
CA PRO A 75 15.99 -12.78 -5.52
C PRO A 75 16.16 -13.58 -4.22
N GLU A 76 17.34 -14.12 -3.92
CA GLU A 76 17.56 -14.91 -2.72
C GLU A 76 17.85 -14.08 -1.46
N GLY A 77 18.22 -12.81 -1.65
CA GLY A 77 18.46 -11.82 -0.61
C GLY A 77 18.50 -10.41 -1.22
N TRP A 78 19.10 -9.46 -0.51
CA TRP A 78 19.11 -8.05 -0.91
C TRP A 78 20.50 -7.41 -0.95
N GLN A 79 21.58 -8.21 -1.01
CA GLN A 79 22.95 -7.69 -0.96
C GLN A 79 23.27 -6.66 -2.04
N ASN A 80 22.79 -6.88 -3.26
CA ASN A 80 23.11 -6.09 -4.46
C ASN A 80 22.06 -5.04 -4.82
N ILE A 81 21.01 -4.88 -4.02
CA ILE A 81 19.93 -3.96 -4.31
C ILE A 81 19.76 -2.90 -3.22
N ASP A 82 19.17 -1.78 -3.57
CA ASP A 82 18.66 -0.77 -2.65
C ASP A 82 17.14 -0.97 -2.48
N PRO A 83 16.66 -1.55 -1.37
CA PRO A 83 15.23 -1.83 -1.18
C PRO A 83 14.34 -0.58 -1.19
N PHE A 84 14.83 0.55 -0.69
CA PHE A 84 14.11 1.80 -0.68
C PHE A 84 13.91 2.35 -2.10
N GLU A 85 14.99 2.45 -2.88
CA GLU A 85 14.94 2.93 -4.26
C GLU A 85 14.22 1.93 -5.17
N SER A 86 14.38 0.63 -4.94
CA SER A 86 13.68 -0.43 -5.68
C SER A 86 12.15 -0.33 -5.57
N TYR A 87 11.64 0.26 -4.49
CA TYR A 87 10.20 0.49 -4.36
C TYR A 87 9.80 1.89 -4.78
N ARG A 88 10.47 2.92 -4.29
CA ARG A 88 10.12 4.32 -4.52
C ARG A 88 10.14 4.70 -6.00
N SER A 89 11.18 4.27 -6.73
CA SER A 89 11.41 4.67 -8.12
C SER A 89 10.32 4.20 -9.09
N LEU A 90 9.60 3.12 -8.74
CA LEU A 90 8.49 2.62 -9.55
C LEU A 90 7.32 3.60 -9.67
N PHE A 91 7.13 4.48 -8.68
CA PHE A 91 5.90 5.26 -8.55
C PHE A 91 6.11 6.76 -8.72
N ASN A 92 7.30 7.25 -8.44
CA ASN A 92 7.56 8.69 -8.38
C ASN A 92 7.95 9.32 -9.73
N GLY A 93 8.02 8.54 -10.79
CA GLY A 93 8.38 8.99 -12.14
C GLY A 93 9.88 8.93 -12.44
N GLN A 94 10.70 8.31 -11.59
CA GLN A 94 12.12 8.02 -11.91
C GLN A 94 12.23 6.91 -12.94
N VAL A 95 11.41 5.87 -12.83
CA VAL A 95 11.30 4.80 -13.83
C VAL A 95 10.12 5.11 -14.73
N THR A 96 10.35 5.16 -16.04
CA THR A 96 9.28 5.42 -17.02
C THR A 96 8.44 4.15 -17.25
N ALA A 97 7.25 4.30 -17.82
CA ALA A 97 6.40 3.13 -18.13
C ALA A 97 7.10 2.12 -19.05
N MET A 98 7.96 2.59 -19.95
CA MET A 98 8.69 1.72 -20.90
C MET A 98 9.84 0.95 -20.22
N ASP A 99 10.42 1.53 -19.18
CA ASP A 99 11.57 0.96 -18.47
C ASP A 99 11.13 0.18 -17.22
N ASN A 100 9.81 0.16 -16.92
CA ASN A 100 9.28 -0.48 -15.73
C ASN A 100 8.93 -1.96 -16.02
N PRO A 101 9.76 -2.92 -15.60
CA PRO A 101 9.55 -4.33 -15.88
C PRO A 101 8.38 -4.95 -15.10
N GLU A 102 7.86 -4.26 -14.08
CA GLU A 102 6.66 -4.71 -13.36
C GLU A 102 5.37 -4.30 -14.05
N LEU A 103 5.39 -3.27 -14.89
CA LEU A 103 4.18 -2.64 -15.42
C LEU A 103 3.57 -3.47 -16.54
N ILE A 104 2.42 -4.09 -16.27
CA ILE A 104 1.65 -4.89 -17.24
C ILE A 104 0.60 -4.01 -17.91
N PHE A 105 -0.06 -3.16 -17.14
CA PHE A 105 -1.07 -2.26 -17.64
C PHE A 105 -1.12 -0.98 -16.82
N THR A 106 -1.05 0.17 -17.50
CA THR A 106 -1.17 1.49 -16.88
C THR A 106 -2.57 2.05 -17.10
N ARG A 107 -3.02 2.84 -16.15
CA ARG A 107 -4.22 3.64 -16.27
C ARG A 107 -3.82 5.08 -16.58
N GLY A 108 -4.34 5.63 -17.68
CA GLY A 108 -4.00 6.98 -18.11
C GLY A 108 -4.70 8.05 -17.29
N LYS A 109 -5.95 8.37 -17.65
CA LYS A 109 -6.78 9.37 -16.95
C LYS A 109 -7.98 8.73 -16.31
N ASN A 110 -8.44 9.29 -15.19
CA ASN A 110 -9.74 8.94 -14.64
C ASN A 110 -10.89 9.55 -15.44
N ILE A 111 -12.14 9.27 -15.02
CA ILE A 111 -13.34 9.79 -15.69
C ILE A 111 -13.42 11.33 -15.72
N SER A 112 -12.76 12.00 -14.77
CA SER A 112 -12.67 13.47 -14.69
C SER A 112 -11.50 14.03 -15.50
N GLY A 113 -10.71 13.19 -16.16
CA GLY A 113 -9.56 13.59 -16.96
C GLY A 113 -8.26 13.77 -16.16
N GLU A 114 -8.26 13.46 -14.86
CA GLU A 114 -7.11 13.59 -13.98
C GLU A 114 -6.17 12.40 -14.12
N ARG A 115 -4.87 12.67 -14.01
CA ARG A 115 -3.78 11.68 -13.97
C ARG A 115 -3.26 11.53 -12.55
N ILE A 116 -2.41 10.54 -12.32
CA ILE A 116 -1.77 10.32 -11.01
C ILE A 116 -0.97 11.55 -10.55
N LYS A 117 -0.34 12.29 -11.45
CA LYS A 117 0.39 13.51 -11.08
C LYS A 117 -0.53 14.60 -10.52
N ASP A 118 -1.78 14.68 -10.96
CA ASP A 118 -2.75 15.64 -10.42
C ASP A 118 -3.11 15.27 -8.97
N MET A 119 -3.18 13.97 -8.65
CA MET A 119 -3.34 13.48 -7.29
C MET A 119 -2.14 13.83 -6.39
N VAL A 120 -0.94 13.89 -6.94
CA VAL A 120 0.28 14.24 -6.18
C VAL A 120 0.20 15.65 -5.58
N ILE A 121 -0.47 16.60 -6.25
CA ILE A 121 -0.70 17.94 -5.71
C ILE A 121 -1.41 17.88 -4.35
N HIS A 122 -2.31 16.91 -4.15
CA HIS A 122 -2.98 16.68 -2.87
C HIS A 122 -2.07 16.01 -1.83
N GLN A 123 -0.99 15.36 -2.25
CA GLN A 123 -0.02 14.71 -1.37
C GLN A 123 1.09 15.67 -0.93
N LEU A 124 1.42 16.65 -1.76
CA LEU A 124 2.45 17.65 -1.46
C LEU A 124 2.05 18.51 -0.25
N PRO A 125 2.98 18.76 0.67
CA PRO A 125 2.75 19.65 1.81
C PRO A 125 2.60 21.11 1.38
N THR A 126 2.10 21.95 2.28
CA THR A 126 1.88 23.37 2.01
C THR A 126 3.18 24.11 1.67
N VAL A 127 4.31 23.72 2.25
CA VAL A 127 5.64 24.31 1.90
C VAL A 127 6.00 24.07 0.43
N ALA A 128 5.59 22.95 -0.15
CA ALA A 128 5.71 22.63 -1.56
C ALA A 128 4.58 23.24 -2.41
N LYS A 129 3.79 24.17 -1.84
CA LYS A 129 2.60 24.78 -2.45
C LYS A 129 1.49 23.78 -2.82
N GLY A 130 1.58 22.54 -2.33
CA GLY A 130 0.54 21.53 -2.51
C GLY A 130 -0.68 21.75 -1.61
N TRP A 131 -1.70 20.90 -1.81
CA TRP A 131 -2.97 21.03 -1.10
C TRP A 131 -3.02 20.26 0.23
N ASN A 132 -2.04 19.40 0.50
CA ASN A 132 -1.87 18.76 1.80
C ASN A 132 -3.16 18.08 2.34
N THR A 133 -3.87 17.34 1.49
CA THR A 133 -5.20 16.79 1.81
C THR A 133 -5.28 15.26 1.79
N HIS A 134 -4.35 14.57 1.15
CA HIS A 134 -4.33 13.11 1.12
C HIS A 134 -3.60 12.54 2.35
N GLY A 135 -4.38 12.06 3.32
CA GLY A 135 -3.87 11.43 4.54
C GLY A 135 -3.88 9.91 4.49
N ALA A 136 -2.88 9.29 5.12
CA ALA A 136 -2.88 7.89 5.46
C ALA A 136 -3.57 7.67 6.81
N THR A 137 -4.26 6.55 6.98
CA THR A 137 -4.84 6.17 8.28
C THR A 137 -3.77 5.57 9.18
N MET A 138 -3.95 5.65 10.51
CA MET A 138 -3.05 4.98 11.47
C MET A 138 -2.97 3.47 11.18
N LYS A 139 -4.08 2.86 10.81
CA LYS A 139 -4.17 1.46 10.38
C LYS A 139 -3.20 1.12 9.24
N GLN A 140 -3.07 2.00 8.24
CA GLN A 140 -2.12 1.80 7.15
C GLN A 140 -0.68 1.97 7.64
N VAL A 141 -0.41 2.96 8.47
CA VAL A 141 0.91 3.23 9.06
C VAL A 141 1.41 2.05 9.88
N ASP A 142 0.53 1.50 10.72
CA ASP A 142 0.85 0.34 11.58
C ASP A 142 0.94 -0.98 10.79
N ALA A 143 0.42 -1.03 9.57
CA ALA A 143 0.53 -2.22 8.73
C ALA A 143 1.96 -2.52 8.33
N TYR A 144 2.79 -1.49 8.10
CA TYR A 144 4.19 -1.69 7.73
C TYR A 144 4.97 -2.40 8.85
N TYR A 145 5.88 -3.28 8.45
CA TYR A 145 6.74 -4.00 9.37
C TYR A 145 7.82 -3.09 9.98
N MET A 146 8.41 -3.54 11.07
CA MET A 146 9.72 -3.06 11.49
C MET A 146 10.78 -3.53 10.48
N SER A 147 11.95 -2.93 10.49
CA SER A 147 13.04 -3.24 9.55
C SER A 147 13.54 -4.70 9.65
N ASP A 148 13.35 -5.35 10.80
CA ASP A 148 13.66 -6.76 11.02
C ASP A 148 12.52 -7.72 10.60
N GLY A 149 11.42 -7.20 10.05
CA GLY A 149 10.25 -7.96 9.63
C GLY A 149 9.24 -8.28 10.75
N THR A 150 9.48 -7.81 11.97
CA THR A 150 8.51 -7.95 13.08
C THR A 150 7.35 -6.96 12.96
N ASP A 151 6.31 -7.17 13.75
CA ASP A 151 5.14 -6.29 13.77
C ASP A 151 5.44 -4.96 14.47
N CYS A 152 4.77 -3.89 14.03
CA CYS A 152 4.87 -2.57 14.64
C CYS A 152 4.31 -2.57 16.07
N PRO A 153 5.04 -2.01 17.06
CA PRO A 153 4.55 -1.90 18.43
C PRO A 153 3.24 -1.10 18.53
N GLY A 154 2.38 -1.49 19.47
CA GLY A 154 1.11 -0.80 19.77
C GLY A 154 0.01 -0.95 18.70
N MET A 155 0.23 -1.82 17.71
CA MET A 155 -0.65 -1.99 16.57
C MET A 155 -2.05 -2.50 16.93
N ASN A 156 -2.25 -3.01 18.12
CA ASN A 156 -3.48 -3.74 18.46
C ASN A 156 -4.46 -3.03 19.35
N SER A 157 -4.05 -1.97 20.02
CA SER A 157 -4.95 -1.30 20.97
C SER A 157 -6.23 -0.79 20.32
N GLU A 158 -6.10 -0.36 19.04
CA GLU A 158 -7.23 0.22 18.30
C GLU A 158 -7.98 -0.79 17.42
N TYR A 159 -7.33 -1.89 17.05
CA TYR A 159 -7.82 -2.81 16.01
C TYR A 159 -8.00 -4.25 16.49
N ALA A 160 -7.88 -4.48 17.81
CA ALA A 160 -7.99 -5.81 18.40
C ALA A 160 -9.31 -6.50 17.99
N GLY A 161 -9.20 -7.76 17.59
CA GLY A 161 -10.34 -8.60 17.22
C GLY A 161 -10.85 -8.45 15.80
N THR A 162 -10.24 -7.62 14.96
CA THR A 162 -10.64 -7.55 13.54
C THR A 162 -9.99 -8.67 12.71
N PRO A 163 -10.67 -9.21 11.66
CA PRO A 163 -10.12 -10.27 10.83
C PRO A 163 -8.78 -9.91 10.18
N ALA A 164 -8.60 -8.65 9.76
CA ALA A 164 -7.37 -8.17 9.14
C ALA A 164 -6.16 -8.15 10.10
N TYR A 165 -6.43 -8.13 11.39
CA TYR A 165 -5.43 -8.04 12.44
C TYR A 165 -5.30 -9.29 13.29
N GLN A 166 -6.11 -10.33 13.03
CA GLN A 166 -5.92 -11.61 13.69
C GLN A 166 -4.51 -12.15 13.49
N GLY A 167 -3.86 -12.56 14.58
CA GLY A 167 -2.49 -13.05 14.56
C GLY A 167 -1.40 -11.97 14.41
N ARG A 168 -1.79 -10.69 14.37
CA ARG A 168 -0.87 -9.54 14.35
C ARG A 168 -0.86 -8.81 15.69
N ILE A 169 -1.10 -9.54 16.76
CA ILE A 169 -1.21 -8.97 18.11
C ILE A 169 0.18 -8.70 18.67
N ASP A 170 0.58 -7.45 18.62
CA ASP A 170 1.76 -6.95 19.32
C ASP A 170 1.32 -6.27 20.61
N THR A 171 1.65 -6.86 21.74
CA THR A 171 1.32 -6.33 23.08
C THR A 171 2.30 -5.26 23.55
N ARG A 172 3.38 -5.01 22.79
CA ARG A 172 4.33 -3.94 23.13
C ARG A 172 3.62 -2.59 23.05
N PRO A 173 3.85 -1.69 24.00
CA PRO A 173 3.32 -0.32 23.90
C PRO A 173 3.94 0.40 22.71
N ARG A 174 3.23 1.39 22.15
CA ARG A 174 3.79 2.27 21.13
C ARG A 174 5.09 2.88 21.63
N THR A 175 6.08 2.95 20.74
CA THR A 175 7.35 3.61 21.04
C THR A 175 7.10 5.09 21.29
N THR A 176 7.61 5.61 22.39
CA THR A 176 7.51 7.03 22.78
C THR A 176 8.87 7.71 22.70
N GLY A 177 8.87 9.05 22.77
CA GLY A 177 10.07 9.85 22.67
C GLY A 177 10.34 10.37 21.25
N TYR A 178 11.45 11.09 21.13
CA TYR A 178 11.83 11.81 19.91
C TYR A 178 13.31 11.69 19.66
N THR A 179 13.69 11.74 18.40
CA THR A 179 15.08 11.81 17.98
C THR A 179 15.73 13.09 18.51
N THR A 180 16.95 12.98 19.04
CA THR A 180 17.73 14.10 19.56
C THR A 180 18.94 14.46 18.70
N ASN A 181 19.31 13.56 17.77
CA ASN A 181 20.40 13.78 16.81
C ASN A 181 20.12 12.95 15.54
N ASN A 182 20.85 13.25 14.46
CA ASN A 182 20.68 12.58 13.16
C ASN A 182 21.41 11.24 13.06
N THR A 183 21.98 10.72 14.11
CA THR A 183 22.83 9.53 14.06
C THR A 183 22.18 8.29 14.62
N ASP A 184 21.35 8.41 15.65
CA ASP A 184 20.89 7.26 16.45
C ASP A 184 19.73 6.49 15.83
N HIS A 185 18.85 7.17 15.06
CA HIS A 185 17.64 6.57 14.48
C HIS A 185 17.48 6.92 13.01
N LYS A 186 18.50 6.65 12.21
CA LYS A 186 18.44 6.90 10.75
C LYS A 186 17.28 6.11 10.12
N PRO A 187 16.55 6.69 9.15
CA PRO A 187 16.79 7.99 8.48
C PRO A 187 16.08 9.19 9.13
N LEU A 188 15.58 9.08 10.37
CA LEU A 188 14.79 10.12 10.98
C LEU A 188 15.62 11.37 11.27
N PRO A 189 15.18 12.58 10.86
CA PRO A 189 15.75 13.85 11.32
C PRO A 189 15.50 14.10 12.80
N ASN A 190 16.07 15.17 13.35
CA ASN A 190 15.84 15.59 14.73
C ASN A 190 14.37 15.95 15.02
N GLY A 191 13.93 15.69 16.24
CA GLY A 191 12.59 16.04 16.70
C GLY A 191 11.46 15.16 16.18
N VAL A 192 11.78 14.05 15.51
CA VAL A 192 10.80 13.10 14.98
C VAL A 192 10.44 12.05 16.03
N SER A 193 9.17 11.68 16.10
CA SER A 193 8.70 10.65 17.02
C SER A 193 9.33 9.29 16.71
N LEU A 194 9.83 8.61 17.75
CA LEU A 194 10.44 7.29 17.65
C LEU A 194 9.47 6.17 17.21
N GLN A 195 8.16 6.41 17.17
CA GLN A 195 7.21 5.47 16.58
C GLN A 195 7.45 5.24 15.08
N TYR A 196 8.16 6.15 14.41
CA TYR A 196 8.54 6.04 13.01
C TYR A 196 9.96 5.49 12.79
N ALA A 197 10.69 5.20 13.87
CA ALA A 197 12.04 4.64 13.80
C ALA A 197 12.01 3.16 13.38
N GLU A 198 13.11 2.72 12.79
CA GLU A 198 13.37 1.31 12.49
C GLU A 198 12.25 0.61 11.71
N ARG A 199 11.60 1.35 10.79
CA ARG A 199 10.56 0.80 9.91
C ARG A 199 11.18 0.25 8.62
N GLU A 200 10.47 -0.67 7.98
CA GLU A 200 10.88 -1.21 6.69
C GLU A 200 11.02 -0.12 5.60
N PRO A 201 11.86 -0.31 4.57
CA PRO A 201 12.10 0.71 3.53
C PRO A 201 10.84 1.21 2.81
N ARG A 202 9.83 0.35 2.59
CA ARG A 202 8.56 0.76 1.95
C ARG A 202 7.76 1.76 2.80
N PHE A 203 7.92 1.73 4.13
CA PHE A 203 7.31 2.75 5.00
C PHE A 203 7.83 4.14 4.65
N TYR A 204 9.14 4.31 4.60
CA TYR A 204 9.77 5.59 4.29
C TYR A 204 9.51 6.05 2.84
N ALA A 205 9.30 5.11 1.93
CA ALA A 205 8.95 5.40 0.54
C ALA A 205 7.48 5.82 0.34
N SER A 206 6.59 5.48 1.30
CA SER A 206 5.15 5.62 1.11
C SER A 206 4.47 6.60 2.04
N ILE A 207 5.00 6.77 3.26
CA ILE A 207 4.36 7.51 4.35
C ILE A 207 5.08 8.84 4.59
N ALA A 208 4.35 9.93 4.44
CA ALA A 208 4.79 11.25 4.85
C ALA A 208 4.48 11.44 6.34
N TYR A 209 5.39 10.95 7.19
CA TYR A 209 5.26 11.04 8.65
C TYR A 209 5.59 12.45 9.16
N ASN A 210 5.10 12.78 10.33
CA ASN A 210 5.35 14.07 10.97
C ASN A 210 6.84 14.28 11.26
N GLY A 211 7.43 15.32 10.69
CA GLY A 211 8.87 15.60 10.75
C GLY A 211 9.68 14.98 9.61
N MET A 212 9.03 14.45 8.56
CA MET A 212 9.71 13.95 7.37
C MET A 212 10.43 15.08 6.64
N TYR A 213 11.56 14.74 6.04
CA TYR A 213 12.35 15.63 5.18
C TYR A 213 11.82 15.61 3.75
N TRP A 214 11.70 16.80 3.15
CA TRP A 214 11.26 17.00 1.77
C TRP A 214 12.32 17.78 0.99
N HIS A 215 12.80 17.21 -0.10
CA HIS A 215 13.88 17.84 -0.90
C HIS A 215 13.40 19.07 -1.67
N LEU A 216 12.25 18.97 -2.36
CA LEU A 216 11.61 20.06 -3.10
C LEU A 216 12.53 20.72 -4.16
N GLY A 217 13.23 19.91 -4.96
CA GLY A 217 14.27 20.38 -5.89
C GLY A 217 13.77 21.37 -6.95
N ASN A 218 12.47 21.38 -7.30
CA ASN A 218 11.86 22.34 -8.22
C ASN A 218 11.40 23.65 -7.58
N GLU A 219 11.66 23.85 -6.26
CA GLU A 219 11.47 25.17 -5.63
C GLU A 219 12.53 26.15 -6.17
N PRO A 220 12.12 27.31 -6.67
CA PRO A 220 13.06 28.27 -7.27
C PRO A 220 13.98 28.94 -6.25
N GLU A 221 13.50 29.06 -5.00
CA GLU A 221 14.23 29.69 -3.90
C GLU A 221 14.92 28.59 -3.08
N VAL A 222 16.24 28.53 -3.11
CA VAL A 222 17.06 27.50 -2.45
C VAL A 222 16.73 27.36 -0.94
N GLN A 223 16.42 28.48 -0.26
CA GLN A 223 16.00 28.44 1.16
C GLN A 223 14.68 27.73 1.40
N ASN A 224 13.87 27.49 0.37
CA ASN A 224 12.62 26.74 0.44
C ASN A 224 12.79 25.27 0.05
N GLN A 225 13.98 24.87 -0.40
CA GLN A 225 14.34 23.47 -0.62
C GLN A 225 14.73 22.82 0.71
N ASP A 226 14.82 21.51 0.73
CA ASP A 226 15.34 20.72 1.85
C ASP A 226 14.61 20.99 3.19
N GLN A 227 13.28 20.94 3.17
CA GLN A 227 12.44 21.27 4.32
C GLN A 227 12.10 20.06 5.18
N GLN A 228 12.22 20.20 6.50
CA GLN A 228 11.59 19.28 7.44
C GLN A 228 10.15 19.74 7.73
N VAL A 229 9.18 18.87 7.52
CA VAL A 229 7.75 19.22 7.56
C VAL A 229 7.06 18.62 8.77
N PHE A 230 6.47 19.47 9.59
CA PHE A 230 5.63 19.08 10.72
C PHE A 230 4.16 19.41 10.48
N TYR A 231 3.28 18.55 10.99
CA TYR A 231 1.82 18.66 10.85
C TYR A 231 1.12 19.07 12.16
N TYR A 232 1.87 19.66 13.09
CA TYR A 232 1.30 20.20 14.34
C TYR A 232 0.35 21.36 14.07
N ARG A 233 -0.66 21.52 14.93
CA ARG A 233 -1.55 22.69 14.86
C ARG A 233 -0.74 23.99 14.98
N GLY A 234 -0.99 24.90 14.06
CA GLY A 234 -0.31 26.20 14.02
C GLY A 234 0.97 26.20 13.18
N ASP A 235 1.51 25.05 12.81
CA ASP A 235 2.55 24.95 11.80
C ASP A 235 1.95 25.13 10.40
N GLY A 236 2.73 25.63 9.44
CA GLY A 236 2.25 25.92 8.09
C GLY A 236 1.65 24.75 7.33
N ASN A 237 1.96 23.52 7.75
CA ASN A 237 1.43 22.29 7.16
C ASN A 237 0.38 21.60 8.04
N GLY A 238 0.18 22.03 9.27
CA GLY A 238 -0.79 21.49 10.21
C GLY A 238 -2.17 22.15 10.11
N TYR A 239 -3.04 21.86 11.06
CA TYR A 239 -4.33 22.50 11.17
C TYR A 239 -4.17 23.99 11.49
N ALA A 240 -4.43 24.84 10.51
CA ALA A 240 -4.43 26.29 10.65
C ALA A 240 -5.77 26.90 10.19
N ASN A 241 -6.39 26.31 9.17
CA ASN A 241 -7.72 26.68 8.68
C ASN A 241 -8.49 25.39 8.32
N SER A 242 -9.76 25.50 8.00
CA SER A 242 -10.65 24.33 7.81
C SER A 242 -10.50 23.62 6.46
N MET A 243 -9.65 24.08 5.55
CA MET A 243 -9.67 23.60 4.15
C MET A 243 -8.54 22.64 3.81
N PHE A 244 -7.29 23.03 3.96
CA PHE A 244 -6.11 22.29 3.48
C PHE A 244 -5.22 21.83 4.63
N TRP A 245 -5.46 20.61 5.11
CA TRP A 245 -4.67 19.96 6.14
C TRP A 245 -4.93 18.46 6.19
N LEU A 246 -3.96 17.69 6.66
CA LEU A 246 -4.08 16.24 6.81
C LEU A 246 -5.02 15.89 7.97
N ARG A 247 -6.18 15.33 7.69
CA ARG A 247 -7.18 14.96 8.71
C ARG A 247 -6.64 13.96 9.72
N THR A 248 -5.74 13.08 9.27
CA THR A 248 -5.11 12.04 10.11
C THR A 248 -3.76 12.48 10.68
N GLY A 249 -3.22 13.63 10.28
CA GLY A 249 -1.87 14.08 10.66
C GLY A 249 -0.73 13.26 10.06
N ILE A 250 -1.03 12.39 9.09
CA ILE A 250 -0.07 11.53 8.40
C ILE A 250 -0.36 11.60 6.91
N GLY A 251 0.64 11.93 6.11
CA GLY A 251 0.48 12.08 4.65
C GLY A 251 0.88 10.84 3.87
N VAL A 252 0.77 10.96 2.55
CA VAL A 252 1.17 9.95 1.56
C VAL A 252 2.30 10.52 0.71
N ALA A 253 3.40 9.77 0.56
CA ALA A 253 4.57 10.16 -0.23
C ALA A 253 4.85 9.24 -1.42
N LYS A 254 4.12 8.13 -1.57
CA LYS A 254 4.42 7.05 -2.51
C LYS A 254 4.68 7.52 -3.95
N TYR A 255 3.90 8.49 -4.42
CA TYR A 255 4.00 8.99 -5.80
C TYR A 255 4.81 10.29 -5.92
N VAL A 256 5.30 10.82 -4.81
CA VAL A 256 6.00 12.11 -4.83
C VAL A 256 7.46 11.92 -5.24
N HIS A 257 7.86 12.64 -6.30
CA HIS A 257 9.28 12.75 -6.65
C HIS A 257 9.97 13.74 -5.72
N PRO A 258 11.24 13.56 -5.35
CA PRO A 258 11.97 14.50 -4.50
C PRO A 258 11.90 15.96 -4.97
N ASP A 259 11.89 16.18 -6.28
CA ASP A 259 11.86 17.52 -6.86
C ASP A 259 10.45 18.12 -7.00
N ASP A 260 9.38 17.33 -6.77
CA ASP A 260 8.00 17.79 -7.01
C ASP A 260 7.64 19.00 -6.14
N THR A 261 7.11 20.04 -6.77
CA THR A 261 6.48 21.21 -6.14
C THR A 261 5.29 21.66 -6.97
N TYR A 262 4.37 22.42 -6.35
CA TYR A 262 3.26 23.04 -7.06
C TYR A 262 3.40 24.57 -7.06
N TYR A 263 4.64 25.05 -7.13
CA TYR A 263 4.96 26.47 -7.12
C TYR A 263 4.24 27.21 -8.25
N ASN A 264 3.64 28.36 -7.95
CA ASN A 264 2.81 29.15 -8.86
C ASN A 264 1.63 28.39 -9.48
N SER A 265 1.13 27.33 -8.82
CA SER A 265 0.08 26.46 -9.35
C SER A 265 0.46 25.81 -10.69
N ASP A 266 1.76 25.61 -10.91
CA ASP A 266 2.30 25.02 -12.13
C ASP A 266 2.46 23.50 -11.99
N ALA A 267 1.54 22.75 -12.61
CA ALA A 267 1.58 21.30 -12.65
C ALA A 267 2.77 20.74 -13.48
N ALA A 268 3.46 21.58 -14.27
CA ALA A 268 4.66 21.14 -14.99
C ALA A 268 5.86 20.90 -14.06
N LYS A 269 5.81 21.48 -12.84
CA LYS A 269 6.81 21.25 -11.79
C LYS A 269 6.61 19.94 -11.02
N VAL A 270 5.52 19.25 -11.26
CA VAL A 270 5.27 17.89 -10.80
C VAL A 270 5.65 16.93 -11.91
N LYS A 271 6.59 16.03 -11.66
CA LYS A 271 7.07 15.06 -12.63
C LYS A 271 5.93 14.15 -13.12
N ASP A 272 5.93 13.80 -14.39
CA ASP A 272 4.96 12.83 -14.93
C ASP A 272 5.20 11.44 -14.30
N LYS A 273 4.10 10.70 -14.10
CA LYS A 273 4.08 9.41 -13.43
C LYS A 273 3.05 8.50 -14.09
N ASP A 274 3.32 7.21 -14.05
CA ASP A 274 2.43 6.19 -14.55
C ASP A 274 1.71 5.49 -13.38
N GLU A 275 0.39 5.39 -13.45
CA GLU A 275 -0.40 4.67 -12.46
C GLU A 275 -0.44 3.19 -12.83
N PRO A 276 0.11 2.28 -12.01
CA PRO A 276 0.03 0.86 -12.31
C PRO A 276 -1.37 0.34 -12.00
N ALA A 277 -2.14 0.04 -13.04
CA ALA A 277 -3.42 -0.65 -12.89
C ALA A 277 -3.21 -2.15 -12.67
N ILE A 278 -2.21 -2.75 -13.33
CA ILE A 278 -1.76 -4.12 -13.11
C ILE A 278 -0.23 -4.12 -13.20
N ARG A 279 0.44 -4.67 -12.20
CA ARG A 279 1.88 -4.89 -12.20
C ARG A 279 2.25 -6.27 -11.70
N TYR A 280 3.46 -6.71 -12.00
CA TYR A 280 3.91 -8.08 -11.76
C TYR A 280 3.84 -8.52 -10.29
N ALA A 281 4.14 -7.61 -9.34
CA ALA A 281 3.97 -7.92 -7.92
C ALA A 281 2.52 -8.28 -7.53
N ASP A 282 1.50 -7.66 -8.17
CA ASP A 282 0.10 -8.05 -7.95
C ASP A 282 -0.19 -9.46 -8.48
N ILE A 283 0.40 -9.84 -9.63
CA ILE A 283 0.30 -11.21 -10.18
C ILE A 283 0.91 -12.23 -9.23
N LEU A 284 2.10 -11.96 -8.69
CA LEU A 284 2.77 -12.83 -7.74
C LEU A 284 1.96 -13.02 -6.46
N LEU A 285 1.41 -11.95 -5.90
CA LEU A 285 0.58 -12.01 -4.69
C LEU A 285 -0.75 -12.73 -4.96
N MET A 286 -1.36 -12.55 -6.14
CA MET A 286 -2.56 -13.29 -6.54
C MET A 286 -2.29 -14.77 -6.73
N TYR A 287 -1.11 -15.14 -7.26
CA TYR A 287 -0.68 -16.53 -7.40
C TYR A 287 -0.56 -17.21 -6.05
N ALA A 288 0.20 -16.61 -5.11
CA ALA A 288 0.37 -17.15 -3.77
C ALA A 288 -0.96 -17.26 -3.00
N GLU A 289 -1.87 -16.27 -3.17
CA GLU A 289 -3.20 -16.31 -2.59
C GLU A 289 -4.03 -17.46 -3.14
N ALA A 290 -4.06 -17.61 -4.45
CA ALA A 290 -4.84 -18.64 -5.12
C ALA A 290 -4.39 -20.04 -4.71
N LEU A 291 -3.07 -20.27 -4.61
CA LEU A 291 -2.53 -21.52 -4.11
C LEU A 291 -2.91 -21.81 -2.66
N ASN A 292 -2.88 -20.79 -1.79
CA ASN A 292 -3.23 -20.97 -0.37
C ASN A 292 -4.68 -21.42 -0.14
N GLU A 293 -5.59 -21.06 -1.05
CA GLU A 293 -7.01 -21.39 -0.93
C GLU A 293 -7.34 -22.80 -1.45
N LEU A 294 -6.39 -23.50 -2.06
CA LEU A 294 -6.60 -24.84 -2.60
C LEU A 294 -6.58 -25.89 -1.50
N THR A 295 -7.52 -26.82 -1.58
CA THR A 295 -7.65 -27.98 -0.68
C THR A 295 -7.27 -29.30 -1.36
N THR A 296 -7.16 -29.29 -2.68
CA THR A 296 -6.79 -30.45 -3.48
C THR A 296 -6.05 -29.99 -4.75
N SER A 297 -5.50 -30.94 -5.51
CA SER A 297 -4.85 -30.70 -6.79
C SER A 297 -5.85 -30.63 -7.94
N TYR A 298 -5.55 -29.82 -8.95
CA TYR A 298 -6.33 -29.65 -10.17
C TYR A 298 -5.43 -29.63 -11.41
N GLU A 299 -5.87 -30.29 -12.45
CA GLU A 299 -5.27 -30.15 -13.78
C GLU A 299 -5.97 -29.02 -14.52
N VAL A 300 -5.20 -27.99 -14.90
CA VAL A 300 -5.73 -26.78 -15.54
C VAL A 300 -4.91 -26.49 -16.80
N PRO A 301 -5.54 -26.41 -17.99
CA PRO A 301 -4.81 -26.05 -19.19
C PRO A 301 -4.33 -24.57 -19.12
N SER A 302 -3.18 -24.30 -19.77
CA SER A 302 -2.71 -22.94 -20.04
C SER A 302 -3.71 -22.17 -20.90
N TRP A 303 -3.53 -20.86 -21.01
CA TRP A 303 -4.44 -19.98 -21.77
C TRP A 303 -4.62 -20.39 -23.23
N ASP A 304 -3.59 -20.98 -23.85
CA ASP A 304 -3.56 -21.44 -25.24
C ASP A 304 -3.77 -22.97 -25.39
N GLY A 305 -3.87 -23.67 -24.26
CA GLY A 305 -4.04 -25.13 -24.22
C GLY A 305 -2.78 -25.92 -24.58
N SER A 306 -1.64 -25.27 -24.73
CA SER A 306 -0.38 -25.94 -25.14
C SER A 306 0.21 -26.86 -24.06
N ILE A 307 -0.04 -26.50 -22.79
CA ILE A 307 0.40 -27.30 -21.63
C ILE A 307 -0.74 -27.43 -20.62
N THR A 308 -0.63 -28.39 -19.72
CA THR A 308 -1.53 -28.55 -18.57
C THR A 308 -0.72 -28.40 -17.30
N TYR A 309 -1.17 -27.51 -16.45
CA TYR A 309 -0.57 -27.29 -15.13
C TYR A 309 -1.22 -28.17 -14.08
N THR A 310 -0.42 -28.85 -13.28
CA THR A 310 -0.88 -29.43 -12.01
C THR A 310 -0.83 -28.36 -10.94
N ILE A 311 -1.96 -27.86 -10.51
CA ILE A 311 -2.10 -26.76 -9.57
C ILE A 311 -2.56 -27.29 -8.21
N SER A 312 -1.74 -27.11 -7.18
CA SER A 312 -2.05 -27.49 -5.80
C SER A 312 -1.45 -26.49 -4.81
N ARG A 313 -1.87 -26.56 -3.53
CA ARG A 313 -1.20 -25.82 -2.47
C ARG A 313 0.20 -26.38 -2.27
N ASN A 314 1.22 -25.65 -2.70
CA ASN A 314 2.62 -26.05 -2.61
C ASN A 314 3.44 -24.91 -2.04
N VAL A 315 4.27 -25.18 -1.04
CA VAL A 315 5.05 -24.15 -0.31
C VAL A 315 6.07 -23.47 -1.22
N GLU A 316 6.76 -24.23 -2.08
CA GLU A 316 7.78 -23.66 -2.97
C GLU A 316 7.13 -22.75 -4.02
N ASP A 317 6.01 -23.16 -4.59
CA ASP A 317 5.23 -22.34 -5.52
C ASP A 317 4.68 -21.07 -4.83
N MET A 318 4.17 -21.18 -3.60
CA MET A 318 3.73 -20.03 -2.81
C MET A 318 4.89 -19.07 -2.50
N ARG A 319 6.08 -19.62 -2.23
CA ARG A 319 7.29 -18.84 -2.00
C ARG A 319 7.72 -18.05 -3.23
N THR A 320 7.56 -18.59 -4.44
CA THR A 320 7.85 -17.85 -5.68
C THR A 320 6.96 -16.60 -5.82
N GLY A 321 5.77 -16.60 -5.24
CA GLY A 321 4.86 -15.45 -5.22
C GLY A 321 5.13 -14.45 -4.11
N ILE A 322 5.84 -14.82 -3.04
CA ILE A 322 6.03 -13.97 -1.86
C ILE A 322 7.48 -13.48 -1.72
N LYS A 323 8.44 -14.40 -1.77
CA LYS A 323 9.85 -14.14 -1.46
C LYS A 323 10.45 -12.99 -2.27
N PRO A 324 10.28 -12.89 -3.61
CA PRO A 324 10.87 -11.80 -4.38
C PRO A 324 10.37 -10.41 -3.93
N ILE A 325 9.11 -10.30 -3.55
CA ILE A 325 8.51 -9.04 -3.06
C ILE A 325 9.16 -8.65 -1.73
N ARG A 326 9.29 -9.61 -0.80
CA ARG A 326 9.87 -9.37 0.51
C ARG A 326 11.37 -9.07 0.44
N MET A 327 12.10 -9.78 -0.42
CA MET A 327 13.54 -9.50 -0.66
C MET A 327 13.73 -8.10 -1.26
N ARG A 328 12.93 -7.72 -2.26
CA ARG A 328 12.96 -6.36 -2.81
C ARG A 328 12.65 -5.31 -1.74
N ALA A 329 11.77 -5.61 -0.79
CA ALA A 329 11.42 -4.72 0.31
C ALA A 329 12.46 -4.67 1.44
N GLY A 330 13.48 -5.54 1.42
CA GLY A 330 14.49 -5.65 2.48
C GLY A 330 13.93 -6.19 3.79
N VAL A 331 12.92 -7.05 3.73
CA VAL A 331 12.34 -7.74 4.90
C VAL A 331 12.45 -9.26 4.74
N PRO A 332 12.69 -10.01 5.83
CA PRO A 332 12.84 -11.46 5.78
C PRO A 332 11.63 -12.17 5.17
N ASP A 333 11.87 -13.30 4.49
CA ASP A 333 10.80 -14.18 4.02
C ASP A 333 9.95 -14.71 5.19
N TYR A 334 8.79 -15.25 4.90
CA TYR A 334 7.97 -15.90 5.92
C TYR A 334 8.65 -17.19 6.41
N ASP A 335 8.43 -17.48 7.68
CA ASP A 335 8.89 -18.72 8.29
C ASP A 335 8.11 -19.95 7.80
N ALA A 336 8.66 -21.14 8.05
CA ALA A 336 8.07 -22.40 7.65
C ALA A 336 6.68 -22.64 8.27
N ASP A 337 6.45 -22.15 9.50
CA ASP A 337 5.16 -22.27 10.18
C ASP A 337 4.08 -21.42 9.48
N THR A 338 4.42 -20.21 9.05
CA THR A 338 3.52 -19.37 8.24
C THR A 338 3.14 -20.05 6.93
N TYR A 339 4.12 -20.58 6.17
CA TYR A 339 3.84 -21.26 4.91
C TYR A 339 3.03 -22.54 5.09
N SER A 340 3.26 -23.31 6.15
CA SER A 340 2.55 -24.57 6.40
C SER A 340 1.11 -24.37 6.85
N ASN A 341 0.79 -23.23 7.47
CA ASN A 341 -0.51 -22.93 8.05
C ASN A 341 -1.34 -22.02 7.13
N PRO A 342 -2.42 -22.51 6.48
CA PRO A 342 -3.22 -21.70 5.56
C PRO A 342 -3.85 -20.44 6.19
N ILE A 343 -4.19 -20.47 7.46
CA ILE A 343 -4.80 -19.34 8.16
C ILE A 343 -3.74 -18.27 8.43
N LYS A 344 -2.58 -18.65 8.97
CA LYS A 344 -1.48 -17.72 9.21
C LYS A 344 -1.00 -17.08 7.91
N PHE A 345 -0.82 -17.90 6.88
CA PHE A 345 -0.41 -17.41 5.56
C PHE A 345 -1.41 -16.39 5.00
N ARG A 346 -2.72 -16.68 5.05
CA ARG A 346 -3.76 -15.76 4.58
C ARG A 346 -3.71 -14.41 5.30
N ILE A 347 -3.50 -14.40 6.61
CA ILE A 347 -3.37 -13.16 7.40
C ILE A 347 -2.15 -12.36 6.94
N LYS A 348 -0.99 -13.01 6.82
CA LYS A 348 0.27 -12.38 6.39
C LYS A 348 0.17 -11.89 4.93
N LEU A 349 -0.42 -12.67 4.03
CA LEU A 349 -0.64 -12.29 2.63
C LEU A 349 -1.56 -11.07 2.50
N LYS A 350 -2.68 -11.03 3.23
CA LYS A 350 -3.60 -9.86 3.22
C LYS A 350 -2.87 -8.58 3.64
N ARG A 351 -1.98 -8.69 4.63
CA ARG A 351 -1.14 -7.59 5.07
C ARG A 351 -0.09 -7.23 4.01
N GLU A 352 0.59 -8.20 3.43
CA GLU A 352 1.59 -7.96 2.37
C GLU A 352 0.95 -7.21 1.20
N ARG A 353 -0.25 -7.62 0.76
CA ARG A 353 -1.02 -6.89 -0.26
C ARG A 353 -1.37 -5.46 0.18
N GLN A 354 -1.74 -5.25 1.44
CA GLN A 354 -2.05 -3.92 1.98
C GLN A 354 -0.85 -2.99 1.93
N ILE A 355 0.34 -3.48 2.24
CA ILE A 355 1.60 -2.72 2.23
C ILE A 355 2.07 -2.50 0.79
N GLU A 356 2.26 -3.58 0.06
CA GLU A 356 2.85 -3.59 -1.26
C GLU A 356 2.04 -2.77 -2.27
N LEU A 357 0.72 -2.93 -2.24
CA LEU A 357 -0.21 -2.30 -3.17
C LEU A 357 -0.90 -1.05 -2.59
N PHE A 358 -0.30 -0.44 -1.56
CA PHE A 358 -0.81 0.79 -0.96
C PHE A 358 -0.99 1.89 -2.00
N ALA A 359 -2.11 2.60 -1.93
CA ALA A 359 -2.48 3.70 -2.84
C ALA A 359 -2.58 3.34 -4.34
N GLU A 360 -2.66 2.04 -4.70
CA GLU A 360 -2.88 1.56 -6.07
C GLU A 360 -4.35 1.15 -6.34
N GLY A 361 -5.27 1.56 -5.47
CA GLY A 361 -6.70 1.26 -5.62
C GLY A 361 -7.11 -0.19 -5.35
N LYS A 362 -6.19 -1.06 -4.91
CA LYS A 362 -6.44 -2.51 -4.75
C LYS A 362 -7.21 -2.85 -3.47
N ARG A 363 -6.91 -2.17 -2.35
CA ARG A 363 -7.49 -2.49 -1.04
C ARG A 363 -9.01 -2.48 -1.03
N TYR A 364 -9.65 -1.53 -1.73
CA TYR A 364 -11.09 -1.46 -1.88
C TYR A 364 -11.70 -2.76 -2.40
N TYR A 365 -11.12 -3.33 -3.46
CA TYR A 365 -11.57 -4.58 -4.05
C TYR A 365 -11.19 -5.79 -3.20
N ASP A 366 -10.02 -5.80 -2.61
CA ASP A 366 -9.54 -6.85 -1.73
C ASP A 366 -10.46 -7.05 -0.53
N LEU A 367 -10.83 -5.99 0.18
CA LEU A 367 -11.75 -6.06 1.31
C LEU A 367 -13.12 -6.62 0.91
N ARG A 368 -13.60 -6.29 -0.28
CA ARG A 368 -14.91 -6.79 -0.79
C ARG A 368 -14.84 -8.24 -1.19
N ARG A 369 -13.81 -8.67 -1.88
CA ARG A 369 -13.66 -10.07 -2.30
C ARG A 369 -13.38 -11.01 -1.13
N TRP A 370 -12.69 -10.54 -0.09
CA TRP A 370 -12.45 -11.28 1.15
C TRP A 370 -13.65 -11.26 2.12
N LYS A 371 -14.62 -10.41 1.90
CA LYS A 371 -15.72 -10.14 2.83
C LYS A 371 -15.27 -9.49 4.16
N ASP A 372 -14.11 -8.85 4.16
CA ASP A 372 -13.58 -8.14 5.32
C ASP A 372 -14.16 -6.72 5.46
N ALA A 373 -14.76 -6.18 4.38
CA ALA A 373 -15.28 -4.81 4.35
C ALA A 373 -16.37 -4.53 5.42
N GLU A 374 -17.17 -5.54 5.76
CA GLU A 374 -18.22 -5.42 6.79
C GLU A 374 -17.66 -5.08 8.18
N VAL A 375 -16.43 -5.47 8.44
CA VAL A 375 -15.73 -5.18 9.70
C VAL A 375 -14.76 -4.01 9.51
N GLU A 376 -13.88 -4.11 8.53
CA GLU A 376 -12.78 -3.15 8.38
C GLU A 376 -13.23 -1.75 7.95
N GLU A 377 -14.24 -1.64 7.08
CA GLU A 377 -14.79 -0.35 6.65
C GLU A 377 -15.90 0.19 7.57
N ALA A 378 -16.32 -0.58 8.56
CA ALA A 378 -17.25 -0.13 9.60
C ALA A 378 -16.53 0.37 10.87
N MET A 379 -15.21 0.20 10.96
CA MET A 379 -14.42 0.64 12.10
C MET A 379 -14.14 2.16 12.04
N PRO A 380 -14.01 2.82 13.20
CA PRO A 380 -13.54 4.21 13.23
C PRO A 380 -12.17 4.35 12.52
N VAL A 381 -12.00 5.45 11.81
CA VAL A 381 -10.72 5.82 11.23
C VAL A 381 -9.88 6.50 12.29
N TYR A 382 -8.71 5.94 12.59
CA TYR A 382 -7.77 6.53 13.54
C TYR A 382 -6.65 7.31 12.83
N GLY A 383 -6.19 8.37 13.49
CA GLY A 383 -5.06 9.20 13.11
C GLY A 383 -4.41 9.86 14.33
N CYS A 384 -3.48 10.76 14.11
CA CYS A 384 -2.91 11.61 15.14
C CYS A 384 -3.93 12.63 15.64
N TYR A 385 -3.75 13.14 16.85
CA TYR A 385 -4.60 14.22 17.40
C TYR A 385 -4.19 15.59 16.83
N THR A 386 -4.62 15.87 15.63
CA THR A 386 -4.16 17.00 14.78
C THR A 386 -4.48 18.39 15.31
N PHE A 387 -5.29 18.51 16.36
CA PHE A 387 -5.56 19.79 17.03
C PHE A 387 -4.50 20.16 18.07
N MET A 388 -3.48 19.34 18.27
CA MET A 388 -2.38 19.60 19.21
C MET A 388 -1.22 20.32 18.51
N SER A 389 -0.68 21.32 19.21
CA SER A 389 0.52 22.06 18.78
C SER A 389 1.80 21.30 19.10
N ASN A 390 2.94 21.80 18.62
CA ASN A 390 4.27 21.25 18.94
C ASN A 390 4.56 21.23 20.45
N ALA A 391 4.03 22.20 21.22
CA ALA A 391 4.16 22.19 22.68
C ALA A 391 3.50 20.96 23.34
N ASN A 392 2.53 20.34 22.67
CA ASN A 392 1.81 19.16 23.10
C ASN A 392 2.04 17.98 22.15
N LYS A 393 3.27 17.82 21.63
CA LYS A 393 3.60 16.84 20.60
C LYS A 393 3.32 15.37 21.02
N ASP A 394 3.41 15.05 22.30
CA ASP A 394 3.08 13.72 22.80
C ASP A 394 1.59 13.41 22.61
N LEU A 395 0.72 14.40 22.88
CA LEU A 395 -0.71 14.27 22.63
C LEU A 395 -1.02 14.23 21.13
N PHE A 396 -0.26 14.98 20.30
CA PHE A 396 -0.41 14.88 18.84
C PHE A 396 -0.23 13.44 18.34
N HIS A 397 0.77 12.73 18.85
CA HIS A 397 1.06 11.36 18.44
C HIS A 397 0.17 10.30 19.10
N THR A 398 -0.76 10.69 19.96
CA THR A 398 -1.75 9.77 20.53
C THR A 398 -2.80 9.40 19.46
N PRO A 399 -3.04 8.11 19.17
CA PRO A 399 -4.08 7.70 18.25
C PRO A 399 -5.47 8.13 18.74
N VAL A 400 -6.21 8.82 17.89
CA VAL A 400 -7.59 9.24 18.17
C VAL A 400 -8.51 8.93 16.99
N PRO A 401 -9.79 8.62 17.24
CA PRO A 401 -10.75 8.48 16.16
C PRO A 401 -11.00 9.84 15.50
N ILE A 402 -10.99 9.87 14.18
CA ILE A 402 -11.22 11.09 13.39
C ILE A 402 -12.72 11.24 13.17
N SER A 403 -13.36 12.08 13.96
CA SER A 403 -14.83 12.19 14.05
C SER A 403 -15.53 12.62 12.76
N ASN A 404 -14.85 13.30 11.87
CA ASN A 404 -15.40 13.75 10.59
C ASN A 404 -15.16 12.77 9.41
N LEU A 405 -14.54 11.62 9.69
CA LEU A 405 -14.40 10.50 8.77
C LEU A 405 -15.28 9.36 9.28
N SER A 406 -16.56 9.38 8.90
CA SER A 406 -17.45 8.28 9.25
C SER A 406 -17.09 7.03 8.45
N ALA A 407 -16.88 5.94 9.15
CA ALA A 407 -16.72 4.64 8.54
C ALA A 407 -18.01 3.84 8.77
N THR A 408 -18.76 3.60 7.71
CA THR A 408 -19.97 2.77 7.73
C THR A 408 -19.95 1.82 6.56
N PHE A 409 -20.30 0.57 6.82
CA PHE A 409 -20.48 -0.42 5.77
C PHE A 409 -21.75 -1.22 6.03
N SER A 410 -22.49 -1.49 4.98
CA SER A 410 -23.64 -2.41 5.03
C SER A 410 -23.59 -3.36 3.82
N PRO A 411 -24.23 -4.54 3.89
CA PRO A 411 -24.16 -5.54 2.82
C PRO A 411 -24.51 -5.03 1.42
N LYS A 412 -25.39 -4.03 1.30
CA LYS A 412 -25.71 -3.41 0.00
C LYS A 412 -24.50 -2.76 -0.66
N MET A 413 -23.48 -2.33 0.11
CA MET A 413 -22.29 -1.64 -0.40
C MET A 413 -21.29 -2.57 -1.10
N TYR A 414 -21.54 -3.88 -1.13
CA TYR A 414 -20.81 -4.79 -2.01
C TYR A 414 -21.10 -4.50 -3.48
N PHE A 415 -22.25 -3.89 -3.77
CA PHE A 415 -22.65 -3.46 -5.10
C PHE A 415 -22.89 -1.95 -5.13
N TRP A 416 -22.45 -1.32 -6.21
CA TRP A 416 -22.79 0.06 -6.46
C TRP A 416 -24.27 0.15 -6.87
N PRO A 417 -25.01 1.20 -6.46
CA PRO A 417 -26.35 1.42 -6.98
C PRO A 417 -26.29 1.69 -8.47
N ILE A 418 -27.29 1.18 -9.20
CA ILE A 418 -27.50 1.55 -10.58
C ILE A 418 -28.02 3.00 -10.59
N LYS A 419 -27.42 3.83 -11.45
CA LYS A 419 -27.77 5.26 -11.52
C LYS A 419 -29.26 5.41 -11.86
N HIS A 420 -29.92 6.31 -11.17
CA HIS A 420 -31.35 6.56 -11.34
C HIS A 420 -31.74 6.83 -12.79
N SER A 421 -30.95 7.64 -13.52
CA SER A 421 -31.21 7.92 -14.96
C SER A 421 -31.23 6.65 -15.82
N GLU A 422 -30.43 5.63 -15.48
CA GLU A 422 -30.39 4.38 -16.26
C GLU A 422 -31.59 3.49 -15.94
N LEU A 423 -32.04 3.47 -14.69
CA LEU A 423 -33.27 2.79 -14.30
C LEU A 423 -34.53 3.43 -14.99
N LYS A 424 -34.53 4.77 -15.13
CA LYS A 424 -35.62 5.47 -15.90
C LYS A 424 -35.58 5.15 -17.38
N ARG A 425 -34.41 5.02 -17.99
CA ARG A 425 -34.25 4.72 -19.40
C ARG A 425 -34.62 3.29 -19.76
N ASN A 426 -34.30 2.35 -18.88
CA ASN A 426 -34.53 0.94 -19.14
C ASN A 426 -35.37 0.32 -18.00
N LYS A 427 -36.67 0.18 -18.25
CA LYS A 427 -37.63 -0.39 -17.28
C LYS A 427 -37.41 -1.88 -16.96
N LEU A 428 -36.54 -2.56 -17.73
CA LEU A 428 -36.16 -3.94 -17.47
C LEU A 428 -35.03 -4.05 -16.43
N LEU A 429 -34.37 -2.92 -16.10
CA LEU A 429 -33.34 -2.90 -15.04
C LEU A 429 -34.00 -2.84 -13.67
N THR A 430 -33.54 -3.68 -12.79
CA THR A 430 -33.85 -3.64 -11.35
C THR A 430 -32.66 -3.14 -10.57
N GLN A 431 -32.90 -2.42 -9.48
CA GLN A 431 -31.86 -1.92 -8.61
C GLN A 431 -31.11 -3.07 -7.91
N ASN A 432 -29.85 -2.86 -7.62
CA ASN A 432 -29.06 -3.83 -6.86
C ASN A 432 -29.63 -4.03 -5.45
N PRO A 433 -29.49 -5.26 -4.88
CA PRO A 433 -30.08 -5.61 -3.60
C PRO A 433 -29.72 -4.64 -2.47
N GLY A 434 -30.70 -4.24 -1.69
CA GLY A 434 -30.55 -3.31 -0.57
C GLY A 434 -30.53 -1.83 -0.92
N TRP A 435 -30.53 -1.48 -2.21
CA TRP A 435 -30.73 -0.12 -2.69
C TRP A 435 -32.19 0.08 -3.11
N THR A 436 -32.74 1.21 -2.70
CA THR A 436 -34.12 1.56 -3.07
C THR A 436 -34.13 2.44 -4.32
N TYR A 437 -35.19 2.26 -5.11
CA TYR A 437 -35.53 3.15 -6.19
C TYR A 437 -36.90 3.76 -5.84
N ASN A 438 -36.91 5.04 -5.57
CA ASN A 438 -38.16 5.80 -5.40
C ASN A 438 -38.36 6.64 -6.68
N ASP A 439 -39.53 6.46 -7.33
CA ASP A 439 -39.94 7.25 -8.48
C ASP A 439 -40.12 8.73 -8.10
#